data_c04e180d1b89121cec05ff23b739b7ea
#
_entry.id   c04e180d1b89121cec05ff23b739b7ea
#
_cell.length_a   1.000
_cell.length_b   1.000
_cell.length_c   1.000
_cell.angle_alpha   90.00
_cell.angle_beta   90.00
_cell.angle_gamma   90.00
#
_symmetry.space_group_name_H-M   'P 1'
#
loop_
_entity.id
_entity.type
_entity.pdbx_description
1 polymer ?
#
loop_
_entity_poly.entity_id
_entity_poly.type
_entity_poly.pdbx_seq_one_letter_code
_entity_poly.pdbx_strand_id
1 'polypeptide(L)'
;MFVYHFRLRKGLTAAAAAAFTLLLALLLVLPGCQKQDAAPIPAGTDADRLAYLTGLGWTVEETPVETLDLLLPEKLKDDWANYAALQKEQNLPFADFAGQTVRRYTYTVTNYPGIPEGVQANLFVCGDQLIGGDIISLAENGFQTTLNFPEQKTA
;
A
#
# COMPACT_ATOMS: atom_id res chain seq x y z
N MET A 1 36.07 66.21 -4.09
CA MET A 1 34.94 65.50 -3.50
C MET A 1 34.02 65.13 -4.67
N PHE A 2 34.15 63.89 -5.23
CA PHE A 2 33.35 63.47 -6.38
C PHE A 2 32.16 62.69 -5.89
N VAL A 3 30.95 63.21 -6.16
CA VAL A 3 29.69 62.53 -5.84
C VAL A 3 29.23 61.80 -7.11
N TYR A 4 29.29 60.46 -7.12
CA TYR A 4 28.74 59.66 -8.18
C TYR A 4 27.24 59.46 -7.95
N HIS A 5 26.38 60.06 -8.80
CA HIS A 5 24.96 59.77 -8.86
C HIS A 5 24.72 58.53 -9.71
N PHE A 6 24.47 57.40 -9.06
CA PHE A 6 24.02 56.15 -9.73
C PHE A 6 22.51 56.24 -10.02
N ARG A 7 22.15 56.49 -11.27
CA ARG A 7 20.75 56.45 -11.72
C ARG A 7 20.36 55.00 -11.98
N LEU A 8 19.71 54.33 -11.02
CA LEU A 8 19.08 53.03 -11.26
C LEU A 8 17.93 53.23 -12.26
N ARG A 9 18.04 52.56 -13.43
CA ARG A 9 16.94 52.50 -14.42
C ARG A 9 15.81 51.65 -13.82
N LYS A 10 14.70 52.29 -13.50
CA LYS A 10 13.49 51.67 -12.89
C LYS A 10 12.92 50.47 -13.66
N GLY A 11 13.29 50.27 -14.95
CA GLY A 11 12.87 49.14 -15.74
C GLY A 11 13.64 47.83 -15.46
N LEU A 12 14.91 47.90 -14.97
CA LEU A 12 15.73 46.74 -14.77
C LEU A 12 15.35 45.97 -13.48
N THR A 13 14.87 46.70 -12.46
CA THR A 13 14.43 46.15 -11.19
C THR A 13 13.08 45.40 -11.32
N ALA A 14 12.17 45.91 -12.18
CA ALA A 14 10.90 45.24 -12.44
C ALA A 14 11.08 43.92 -13.20
N ALA A 15 12.00 43.89 -14.18
CA ALA A 15 12.30 42.68 -14.93
C ALA A 15 12.97 41.58 -14.07
N ALA A 16 13.88 41.97 -13.15
CA ALA A 16 14.52 41.07 -12.23
C ALA A 16 13.53 40.48 -11.20
N ALA A 17 12.60 41.29 -10.69
CA ALA A 17 11.57 40.81 -9.76
C ALA A 17 10.58 39.84 -10.44
N ALA A 18 10.16 40.15 -11.70
CA ALA A 18 9.27 39.27 -12.45
C ALA A 18 9.95 37.91 -12.79
N ALA A 19 11.24 37.90 -13.14
CA ALA A 19 11.99 36.68 -13.40
C ALA A 19 12.16 35.82 -12.12
N PHE A 20 12.38 36.45 -10.97
CA PHE A 20 12.51 35.74 -9.70
C PHE A 20 11.17 35.13 -9.23
N THR A 21 10.04 35.83 -9.39
CA THR A 21 8.72 35.28 -9.07
C THR A 21 8.33 34.13 -10.00
N LEU A 22 8.69 34.20 -11.31
CA LEU A 22 8.43 33.13 -12.26
C LEU A 22 9.29 31.88 -11.96
N LEU A 23 10.55 32.08 -11.55
CA LEU A 23 11.44 30.97 -11.13
C LEU A 23 10.96 30.31 -9.83
N LEU A 24 10.46 31.09 -8.88
CA LEU A 24 9.90 30.58 -7.63
C LEU A 24 8.59 29.82 -7.87
N ALA A 25 7.74 30.30 -8.77
CA ALA A 25 6.52 29.59 -9.17
C ALA A 25 6.81 28.31 -9.92
N LEU A 26 7.86 28.25 -10.75
CA LEU A 26 8.31 27.05 -11.45
C LEU A 26 8.87 25.99 -10.48
N LEU A 27 9.53 26.41 -9.40
CA LEU A 27 10.01 25.50 -8.34
C LEU A 27 8.87 24.88 -7.52
N LEU A 28 7.72 25.56 -7.44
CA LEU A 28 6.51 25.03 -6.75
C LEU A 28 5.69 24.07 -7.64
N VAL A 29 5.95 24.04 -8.95
CA VAL A 29 5.26 23.17 -9.93
C VAL A 29 6.11 21.96 -10.34
N LEU A 30 7.33 21.80 -9.79
CA LEU A 30 8.01 20.53 -9.94
C LEU A 30 7.14 19.47 -9.25
N PRO A 31 6.61 18.45 -9.98
CA PRO A 31 6.01 17.31 -9.32
C PRO A 31 7.15 16.63 -8.58
N GLY A 32 7.36 17.00 -7.31
CA GLY A 32 8.05 16.14 -6.40
C GLY A 32 7.34 14.80 -6.52
N CYS A 33 8.07 13.70 -6.69
CA CYS A 33 7.55 12.36 -6.42
C CYS A 33 7.01 12.40 -4.98
N GLN A 34 5.77 12.85 -4.81
CA GLN A 34 5.02 12.58 -3.62
C GLN A 34 4.87 11.07 -3.65
N LYS A 35 5.58 10.39 -2.75
CA LYS A 35 5.18 9.08 -2.28
C LYS A 35 3.72 9.26 -1.93
N GLN A 36 2.85 8.81 -2.80
CA GLN A 36 1.41 8.83 -2.56
C GLN A 36 1.24 7.74 -1.52
N ASP A 37 1.29 8.14 -0.24
CA ASP A 37 0.88 7.26 0.84
C ASP A 37 -0.58 6.96 0.55
N ALA A 38 -0.83 5.75 0.01
CA ALA A 38 -2.18 5.31 -0.25
C ALA A 38 -2.97 5.45 1.06
N ALA A 39 -4.20 5.96 0.97
CA ALA A 39 -5.04 6.08 2.14
C ALA A 39 -5.15 4.71 2.84
N PRO A 40 -5.11 4.67 4.18
CA PRO A 40 -5.23 3.42 4.92
C PRO A 40 -6.48 2.64 4.50
N ILE A 41 -6.32 1.36 4.19
CA ILE A 41 -7.44 0.49 3.83
C ILE A 41 -8.10 0.05 5.12
N PRO A 42 -9.41 0.37 5.35
CA PRO A 42 -10.09 -0.01 6.57
C PRO A 42 -10.29 -1.54 6.62
N ALA A 43 -10.02 -2.15 7.78
CA ALA A 43 -10.16 -3.59 8.01
C ALA A 43 -10.47 -3.92 9.49
N GLY A 44 -10.88 -2.94 10.27
CA GLY A 44 -11.16 -3.09 11.69
C GLY A 44 -12.37 -3.96 11.98
N THR A 45 -13.41 -3.87 11.16
CA THR A 45 -14.64 -4.65 11.31
C THR A 45 -14.69 -5.82 10.34
N ASP A 46 -15.53 -6.84 10.61
CA ASP A 46 -15.78 -7.95 9.68
C ASP A 46 -16.32 -7.42 8.35
N ALA A 47 -17.23 -6.44 8.40
CA ALA A 47 -17.80 -5.82 7.20
C ALA A 47 -16.74 -5.18 6.31
N ASP A 48 -15.74 -4.48 6.88
CA ASP A 48 -14.65 -3.87 6.14
C ASP A 48 -13.80 -4.93 5.43
N ARG A 49 -13.45 -6.01 6.14
CA ARG A 49 -12.62 -7.10 5.60
C ARG A 49 -13.35 -7.85 4.48
N LEU A 50 -14.63 -8.16 4.67
CA LEU A 50 -15.46 -8.80 3.65
C LEU A 50 -15.65 -7.89 2.43
N ALA A 51 -15.89 -6.59 2.65
CA ALA A 51 -16.02 -5.62 1.56
C ALA A 51 -14.72 -5.51 0.75
N TYR A 52 -13.56 -5.53 1.42
CA TYR A 52 -12.26 -5.51 0.76
C TYR A 52 -12.05 -6.74 -0.11
N LEU A 53 -12.26 -7.96 0.43
CA LEU A 53 -12.12 -9.21 -0.33
C LEU A 53 -13.10 -9.28 -1.50
N THR A 54 -14.36 -8.90 -1.29
CA THR A 54 -15.39 -8.84 -2.35
C THR A 54 -15.01 -7.83 -3.43
N GLY A 55 -14.44 -6.68 -3.04
CA GLY A 55 -13.95 -5.66 -3.97
C GLY A 55 -12.83 -6.15 -4.89
N LEU A 56 -12.04 -7.13 -4.44
CA LEU A 56 -11.04 -7.83 -5.24
C LEU A 56 -11.61 -8.97 -6.10
N GLY A 57 -12.91 -9.30 -5.96
CA GLY A 57 -13.58 -10.38 -6.70
C GLY A 57 -13.66 -11.72 -5.95
N TRP A 58 -13.19 -11.76 -4.69
CA TRP A 58 -13.26 -12.98 -3.89
C TRP A 58 -14.64 -13.20 -3.30
N THR A 59 -15.07 -14.45 -3.28
CA THR A 59 -16.20 -14.93 -2.47
C THR A 59 -15.63 -15.76 -1.33
N VAL A 60 -15.92 -15.35 -0.10
CA VAL A 60 -15.43 -16.01 1.10
C VAL A 60 -16.56 -16.33 2.06
N GLU A 61 -16.34 -17.27 2.98
CA GLU A 61 -17.22 -17.46 4.12
C GLU A 61 -17.18 -16.23 5.02
N GLU A 62 -18.34 -15.78 5.52
CA GLU A 62 -18.45 -14.52 6.27
C GLU A 62 -17.70 -14.56 7.63
N THR A 63 -17.57 -15.75 8.22
CA THR A 63 -16.86 -15.93 9.49
C THR A 63 -15.43 -16.40 9.23
N PRO A 64 -14.41 -15.75 9.78
CA PRO A 64 -13.03 -16.22 9.66
C PRO A 64 -12.88 -17.58 10.34
N VAL A 65 -12.21 -18.53 9.69
CA VAL A 65 -11.89 -19.86 10.24
C VAL A 65 -10.80 -19.80 11.30
N GLU A 66 -9.99 -18.75 11.26
CA GLU A 66 -8.97 -18.49 12.29
C GLU A 66 -8.79 -16.99 12.51
N THR A 67 -8.53 -16.62 13.76
CA THR A 67 -8.08 -15.28 14.14
C THR A 67 -6.89 -15.45 15.09
N LEU A 68 -5.75 -14.85 14.73
CA LEU A 68 -4.50 -15.01 15.46
C LEU A 68 -3.80 -13.67 15.68
N ASP A 69 -3.51 -13.35 16.95
CA ASP A 69 -2.62 -12.23 17.29
C ASP A 69 -1.16 -12.69 17.23
N LEU A 70 -0.33 -11.92 16.55
CA LEU A 70 1.10 -12.21 16.39
C LEU A 70 1.93 -10.93 16.47
N LEU A 71 3.14 -11.08 17.03
CA LEU A 71 4.14 -10.00 17.03
C LEU A 71 5.02 -10.16 15.79
N LEU A 72 5.04 -9.15 14.92
CA LEU A 72 5.97 -9.14 13.80
C LEU A 72 7.41 -8.94 14.29
N PRO A 73 8.42 -9.59 13.68
CA PRO A 73 9.81 -9.35 14.02
C PRO A 73 10.21 -7.88 13.77
N GLU A 74 11.05 -7.30 14.62
CA GLU A 74 11.61 -5.96 14.39
C GLU A 74 12.42 -5.88 13.09
N LYS A 75 13.04 -6.99 12.67
CA LYS A 75 13.79 -7.11 11.42
C LYS A 75 13.18 -8.22 10.59
N LEU A 76 12.59 -7.86 9.47
CA LEU A 76 12.02 -8.81 8.51
C LEU A 76 13.17 -9.47 7.73
N LYS A 77 13.48 -10.72 8.06
CA LYS A 77 14.50 -11.55 7.41
C LYS A 77 13.88 -12.85 6.93
N ASP A 78 14.59 -13.54 6.03
CA ASP A 78 14.23 -14.84 5.50
C ASP A 78 12.79 -14.85 4.97
N ASP A 79 11.93 -15.72 5.46
CA ASP A 79 10.53 -15.84 5.02
C ASP A 79 9.74 -14.55 5.22
N TRP A 80 10.01 -13.80 6.30
CA TRP A 80 9.38 -12.50 6.53
C TRP A 80 9.79 -11.44 5.51
N ALA A 81 11.04 -11.50 5.00
CA ALA A 81 11.48 -10.59 3.93
C ALA A 81 10.79 -10.93 2.61
N ASN A 82 10.64 -12.23 2.30
CA ASN A 82 9.89 -12.68 1.12
C ASN A 82 8.42 -12.28 1.22
N TYR A 83 7.81 -12.44 2.40
CA TYR A 83 6.45 -12.02 2.64
C TYR A 83 6.27 -10.51 2.48
N ALA A 84 7.18 -9.72 3.02
CA ALA A 84 7.16 -8.26 2.86
C ALA A 84 7.29 -7.83 1.39
N ALA A 85 8.10 -8.56 0.59
CA ALA A 85 8.21 -8.31 -0.84
C ALA A 85 6.87 -8.58 -1.57
N LEU A 86 6.19 -9.68 -1.23
CA LEU A 86 4.85 -10.00 -1.74
C LEU A 86 3.83 -8.90 -1.41
N GLN A 87 3.90 -8.33 -0.19
CA GLN A 87 3.02 -7.23 0.21
C GLN A 87 3.30 -5.94 -0.55
N LYS A 88 4.58 -5.67 -0.81
CA LYS A 88 4.99 -4.50 -1.60
C LYS A 88 4.46 -4.55 -3.04
N GLU A 89 4.37 -5.73 -3.66
CA GLU A 89 3.77 -5.90 -4.99
C GLU A 89 2.29 -5.47 -5.03
N GLN A 90 1.61 -5.57 -3.88
CA GLN A 90 0.21 -5.17 -3.71
C GLN A 90 0.04 -3.74 -3.20
N ASN A 91 1.13 -3.00 -2.99
CA ASN A 91 1.17 -1.68 -2.35
C ASN A 91 0.62 -1.70 -0.90
N LEU A 92 0.78 -2.82 -0.18
CA LEU A 92 0.40 -2.94 1.22
C LEU A 92 1.60 -2.64 2.13
N PRO A 93 1.40 -1.87 3.24
CA PRO A 93 2.49 -1.31 4.03
C PRO A 93 3.04 -2.27 5.09
N PHE A 94 3.01 -3.58 4.88
CA PHE A 94 3.37 -4.61 5.86
C PHE A 94 4.71 -4.37 6.55
N ALA A 95 5.72 -3.98 5.77
CA ALA A 95 7.07 -3.76 6.29
C ALA A 95 7.16 -2.59 7.28
N ASP A 96 6.27 -1.60 7.17
CA ASP A 96 6.26 -0.42 8.04
C ASP A 96 5.76 -0.75 9.45
N PHE A 97 5.17 -1.95 9.63
CA PHE A 97 4.63 -2.45 10.89
C PHE A 97 5.54 -3.50 11.58
N ALA A 98 6.79 -3.64 11.13
CA ALA A 98 7.76 -4.49 11.79
C ALA A 98 7.89 -4.14 13.29
N GLY A 99 7.95 -5.15 14.17
CA GLY A 99 8.01 -5.00 15.62
C GLY A 99 6.66 -4.71 16.28
N GLN A 100 5.56 -4.63 15.52
CA GLN A 100 4.22 -4.38 16.07
C GLN A 100 3.41 -5.68 16.22
N THR A 101 2.48 -5.66 17.17
CA THR A 101 1.48 -6.72 17.30
C THR A 101 0.38 -6.47 16.27
N VAL A 102 0.08 -7.49 15.47
CA VAL A 102 -0.92 -7.47 14.42
C VAL A 102 -1.87 -8.65 14.59
N ARG A 103 -3.04 -8.56 13.98
CA ARG A 103 -4.03 -9.62 13.96
C ARG A 103 -4.19 -10.17 12.57
N ARG A 104 -4.05 -11.49 12.41
CA ARG A 104 -4.36 -12.19 11.18
C ARG A 104 -5.77 -12.75 11.24
N TYR A 105 -6.55 -12.49 10.20
CA TYR A 105 -7.84 -13.12 9.95
C TYR A 105 -7.72 -14.03 8.74
N THR A 106 -8.17 -15.26 8.86
CA THR A 106 -8.14 -16.26 7.78
C THR A 106 -9.56 -16.61 7.38
N TYR A 107 -9.89 -16.44 6.10
CA TYR A 107 -11.21 -16.75 5.52
C TYR A 107 -11.11 -17.88 4.52
N THR A 108 -12.13 -18.76 4.47
CA THR A 108 -12.25 -19.76 3.40
C THR A 108 -12.67 -19.08 2.12
N VAL A 109 -11.90 -19.28 1.03
CA VAL A 109 -12.24 -18.82 -0.32
C VAL A 109 -13.04 -19.90 -1.03
N THR A 110 -14.18 -19.53 -1.65
CA THR A 110 -15.08 -20.46 -2.29
C THR A 110 -15.12 -20.35 -3.81
N ASN A 111 -14.47 -19.34 -4.40
CA ASN A 111 -14.53 -19.07 -5.84
C ASN A 111 -13.14 -19.03 -6.51
N TYR A 112 -12.13 -19.71 -5.97
CA TYR A 112 -10.82 -19.74 -6.64
C TYR A 112 -10.92 -20.51 -7.97
N PRO A 113 -10.47 -19.94 -9.11
CA PRO A 113 -10.59 -20.58 -10.42
C PRO A 113 -9.89 -21.94 -10.47
N GLY A 114 -10.63 -22.99 -10.77
CA GLY A 114 -10.09 -24.35 -10.94
C GLY A 114 -9.77 -25.10 -9.64
N ILE A 115 -9.96 -24.49 -8.46
CA ILE A 115 -9.72 -25.13 -7.15
C ILE A 115 -10.96 -24.91 -6.27
N PRO A 116 -11.83 -25.92 -6.12
CA PRO A 116 -13.11 -25.76 -5.44
C PRO A 116 -13.00 -25.67 -3.91
N GLU A 117 -11.92 -26.21 -3.31
CA GLU A 117 -11.74 -26.32 -1.87
C GLU A 117 -10.26 -26.14 -1.45
N GLY A 118 -10.05 -25.82 -0.17
CA GLY A 118 -8.70 -25.73 0.40
C GLY A 118 -7.94 -24.46 0.04
N VAL A 119 -8.64 -23.40 -0.35
CA VAL A 119 -8.05 -22.07 -0.56
C VAL A 119 -8.48 -21.13 0.56
N GLN A 120 -7.55 -20.37 1.06
CA GLN A 120 -7.77 -19.40 2.14
C GLN A 120 -7.21 -18.04 1.79
N ALA A 121 -7.87 -16.99 2.28
CA ALA A 121 -7.40 -15.62 2.26
C ALA A 121 -6.98 -15.21 3.67
N ASN A 122 -5.74 -14.76 3.83
CA ASN A 122 -5.24 -14.17 5.05
C ASN A 122 -5.23 -12.65 4.93
N LEU A 123 -5.70 -11.96 5.96
CA LEU A 123 -5.63 -10.51 6.11
C LEU A 123 -4.89 -10.16 7.40
N PHE A 124 -3.82 -9.38 7.30
CA PHE A 124 -3.09 -8.85 8.46
C PHE A 124 -3.54 -7.44 8.74
N VAL A 125 -4.00 -7.21 9.96
CA VAL A 125 -4.60 -5.95 10.41
C VAL A 125 -3.82 -5.44 11.63
N CYS A 126 -3.47 -4.15 11.61
CA CYS A 126 -2.91 -3.45 12.75
C CYS A 126 -3.84 -2.28 13.12
N GLY A 127 -4.40 -2.30 14.35
CA GLY A 127 -5.51 -1.43 14.69
C GLY A 127 -6.71 -1.69 13.75
N ASP A 128 -7.12 -0.67 13.01
CA ASP A 128 -8.23 -0.76 12.04
C ASP A 128 -7.75 -0.77 10.59
N GLN A 129 -6.44 -0.90 10.34
CA GLN A 129 -5.83 -0.82 9.02
C GLN A 129 -5.38 -2.18 8.50
N LEU A 130 -5.72 -2.49 7.25
CA LEU A 130 -5.11 -3.58 6.50
C LEU A 130 -3.65 -3.24 6.18
N ILE A 131 -2.75 -4.10 6.57
CA ILE A 131 -1.31 -3.92 6.35
C ILE A 131 -0.71 -4.97 5.42
N GLY A 132 -1.38 -6.09 5.22
CA GLY A 132 -0.92 -7.18 4.39
C GLY A 132 -1.99 -8.24 4.20
N GLY A 133 -1.74 -9.14 3.26
CA GLY A 133 -2.60 -10.31 3.03
C GLY A 133 -2.12 -11.15 1.85
N ASP A 134 -2.65 -12.34 1.77
CA ASP A 134 -2.30 -13.32 0.75
C ASP A 134 -3.42 -14.34 0.55
N ILE A 135 -3.35 -15.04 -0.56
CA ILE A 135 -4.14 -16.22 -0.85
C ILE A 135 -3.22 -17.44 -0.77
N ILE A 136 -3.62 -18.44 -0.01
CA ILE A 136 -2.89 -19.70 0.12
C ILE A 136 -3.76 -20.88 -0.31
N SER A 137 -3.12 -21.93 -0.83
CA SER A 137 -3.74 -23.23 -1.03
C SER A 137 -3.17 -24.21 0.00
N LEU A 138 -4.06 -24.96 0.67
CA LEU A 138 -3.73 -25.97 1.68
C LEU A 138 -3.35 -27.33 1.07
N ALA A 139 -3.34 -27.45 -0.25
CA ALA A 139 -2.95 -28.69 -0.93
C ALA A 139 -1.47 -29.04 -0.67
N GLU A 140 -1.07 -30.29 -0.82
CA GLU A 140 0.31 -30.76 -0.62
C GLU A 140 1.33 -29.98 -1.48
N ASN A 141 0.96 -29.62 -2.74
CA ASN A 141 1.73 -28.72 -3.61
C ASN A 141 1.05 -27.34 -3.68
N GLY A 142 0.69 -26.81 -2.53
CA GLY A 142 0.00 -25.54 -2.41
C GLY A 142 0.84 -24.35 -2.90
N PHE A 143 0.21 -23.20 -2.96
CA PHE A 143 0.83 -21.93 -3.35
C PHE A 143 0.53 -20.84 -2.33
N GLN A 144 1.31 -19.79 -2.40
CA GLN A 144 1.04 -18.49 -1.75
C GLN A 144 1.15 -17.41 -2.82
N THR A 145 0.17 -16.53 -2.90
CA THR A 145 0.13 -15.45 -3.89
C THR A 145 -0.50 -14.20 -3.31
N THR A 146 -0.50 -13.13 -4.07
CA THR A 146 -1.14 -11.86 -3.70
C THR A 146 -2.65 -12.02 -3.53
N LEU A 147 -3.29 -11.02 -2.90
CA LEU A 147 -4.76 -10.94 -2.78
C LEU A 147 -5.46 -10.62 -4.11
N ASN A 148 -4.73 -10.28 -5.16
CA ASN A 148 -5.32 -9.99 -6.46
C ASN A 148 -6.02 -11.24 -7.03
N PHE A 149 -7.25 -11.06 -7.52
CA PHE A 149 -7.96 -12.14 -8.19
C PHE A 149 -7.19 -12.52 -9.47
N PRO A 150 -6.93 -13.82 -9.71
CA PRO A 150 -6.16 -14.24 -10.88
C PRO A 150 -6.90 -13.86 -12.17
N GLU A 151 -6.18 -13.25 -13.11
CA GLU A 151 -6.73 -12.99 -14.44
C GLU A 151 -7.08 -14.31 -15.12
N GLN A 152 -8.35 -14.46 -15.53
CA GLN A 152 -8.75 -15.59 -16.35
C GLN A 152 -8.09 -15.42 -17.72
N LYS A 153 -7.06 -16.21 -17.99
CA LYS A 153 -6.56 -16.33 -19.37
C LYS A 153 -7.71 -16.93 -20.20
N THR A 154 -8.37 -16.07 -20.95
CA THR A 154 -9.30 -16.50 -22.02
C THR A 154 -8.47 -17.35 -22.99
N ALA A 155 -8.79 -18.65 -23.07
CA ALA A 155 -8.16 -19.60 -23.99
C ALA A 155 -8.64 -19.34 -25.44
#